data_647232539eddd83d6340ea505c12772a
#
_entry.id   647232539eddd83d6340ea505c12772a
#
_cell.length_a   1.000
_cell.length_b   1.000
_cell.length_c   1.000
_cell.angle_alpha   90.00
_cell.angle_beta   90.00
_cell.angle_gamma   90.00
#
_symmetry.space_group_name_H-M   'P 1'
#
loop_
_entity.id
_entity.type
_entity.pdbx_description
1 polymer ?
#
loop_
_entity_poly.entity_id
_entity_poly.type
_entity_poly.pdbx_seq_one_letter_code
_entity_poly.pdbx_strand_id
1 'polypeptide(L)'
;MRKIVKKLSDLINKMEPTQIMVIGFAIIILIGAILLNMPISTQNGESIGFLDALFTSTSAVCVTGLIAVDTSTYWSFFGQLIIITLIQIGGLGFMTMTTLFALIIKKRINLRERLLIQESLNQIDLSGLVKLTRYILLTTVLIEGTGALLLSTVFIPQFGILKGIWYSIFHAISAFCNAGFDLMGVVSGPFSSLTYYVNNFTITITVSLLIILGGIGFPVILDLIRNKKLSKLNIHSKVVLFTAFVLIGFGMLFILVLEYNNPKTLGQLGFGGKILASLFQSVTLRTAGFNTIDLAAMRENSIFFMIILMFIGASPASTGGGVKTTTIATLILTVKSFILEKQDIEVCERRISETTVKKSLGIFLIGVALFLMGTLIISITDPDFSLLEVGFEVVSAIATVGLSIGGSPNLSILGKIFIMLFMFMGRVGSLTIFMERPDRVIK
;
A
#
# COMPACT_ATOMS: atom_id res chain seq x y z
N MET A 1 -34.29 9.56 17.21
CA MET A 1 -32.85 9.33 17.34
C MET A 1 -32.51 8.03 18.10
N ARG A 2 -32.93 7.79 19.36
CA ARG A 2 -32.60 6.54 20.12
C ARG A 2 -33.05 5.22 19.44
N LYS A 3 -34.22 5.17 18.77
CA LYS A 3 -34.68 3.97 18.03
C LYS A 3 -33.82 3.65 16.81
N ILE A 4 -33.34 4.65 16.08
CA ILE A 4 -32.46 4.48 14.91
C ILE A 4 -31.09 3.99 15.38
N VAL A 5 -30.53 4.60 16.43
CA VAL A 5 -29.23 4.17 17.01
C VAL A 5 -29.31 2.73 17.54
N LYS A 6 -30.42 2.33 18.19
CA LYS A 6 -30.64 0.96 18.64
C LYS A 6 -30.73 -0.03 17.47
N LYS A 7 -31.50 0.32 16.40
CA LYS A 7 -31.64 -0.52 15.21
C LYS A 7 -30.32 -0.68 14.45
N LEU A 8 -29.50 0.41 14.38
CA LEU A 8 -28.13 0.36 13.81
C LEU A 8 -27.20 -0.52 14.67
N SER A 9 -27.25 -0.36 15.99
CA SER A 9 -26.48 -1.20 16.91
C SER A 9 -26.87 -2.68 16.80
N ASP A 10 -28.16 -2.99 16.68
CA ASP A 10 -28.63 -4.37 16.51
C ASP A 10 -28.23 -4.94 15.14
N LEU A 11 -28.21 -4.12 14.09
CA LEU A 11 -27.74 -4.50 12.76
C LEU A 11 -26.23 -4.79 12.78
N ILE A 12 -25.44 -3.86 13.29
CA ILE A 12 -23.98 -4.04 13.46
C ILE A 12 -23.69 -5.26 14.32
N ASN A 13 -24.53 -5.55 15.34
CA ASN A 13 -24.36 -6.71 16.19
C ASN A 13 -24.59 -8.05 15.50
N LYS A 14 -25.23 -8.09 14.36
CA LYS A 14 -25.47 -9.31 13.55
C LYS A 14 -24.42 -9.52 12.45
N MET A 15 -23.60 -8.51 12.15
CA MET A 15 -22.62 -8.55 11.07
C MET A 15 -21.35 -9.29 11.51
N GLU A 16 -20.73 -9.98 10.56
CA GLU A 16 -19.42 -10.59 10.74
C GLU A 16 -18.30 -9.52 10.80
N PRO A 17 -17.16 -9.80 11.46
CA PRO A 17 -16.03 -8.88 11.54
C PRO A 17 -15.57 -8.36 10.17
N THR A 18 -15.51 -9.23 9.18
CA THR A 18 -15.13 -8.92 7.79
C THR A 18 -16.08 -7.92 7.13
N GLN A 19 -17.40 -8.10 7.30
CA GLN A 19 -18.42 -7.18 6.78
C GLN A 19 -18.31 -5.79 7.42
N ILE A 20 -18.02 -5.73 8.73
CA ILE A 20 -17.83 -4.45 9.43
C ILE A 20 -16.58 -3.74 8.87
N MET A 21 -15.51 -4.46 8.56
CA MET A 21 -14.32 -3.87 7.93
C MET A 21 -14.63 -3.29 6.54
N VAL A 22 -15.26 -4.06 5.68
CA VAL A 22 -15.65 -3.63 4.31
C VAL A 22 -16.50 -2.36 4.36
N ILE A 23 -17.54 -2.36 5.19
CA ILE A 23 -18.46 -1.21 5.33
C ILE A 23 -17.73 -0.02 5.97
N GLY A 24 -16.87 -0.27 6.96
CA GLY A 24 -16.06 0.78 7.60
C GLY A 24 -15.17 1.51 6.61
N PHE A 25 -14.45 0.78 5.76
CA PHE A 25 -13.66 1.36 4.69
C PHE A 25 -14.52 2.14 3.68
N ALA A 26 -15.66 1.58 3.25
CA ALA A 26 -16.58 2.25 2.32
C ALA A 26 -17.13 3.57 2.90
N ILE A 27 -17.50 3.59 4.18
CA ILE A 27 -17.98 4.81 4.86
C ILE A 27 -16.89 5.87 4.92
N ILE A 28 -15.64 5.50 5.26
CA ILE A 28 -14.52 6.45 5.32
C ILE A 28 -14.23 7.02 3.93
N ILE A 29 -14.26 6.20 2.90
CA ILE A 29 -14.09 6.63 1.51
C ILE A 29 -15.18 7.65 1.13
N LEU A 30 -16.43 7.38 1.43
CA LEU A 30 -17.54 8.29 1.14
C LEU A 30 -17.43 9.62 1.90
N ILE A 31 -17.08 9.58 3.19
CA ILE A 31 -16.85 10.79 3.98
C ILE A 31 -15.69 11.59 3.39
N GLY A 32 -14.58 10.93 3.06
CA GLY A 32 -13.44 11.57 2.43
C GLY A 32 -13.79 12.20 1.09
N ALA A 33 -14.57 11.51 0.25
CA ALA A 33 -15.04 12.02 -1.03
C ALA A 33 -15.91 13.29 -0.88
N ILE A 34 -16.82 13.30 0.09
CA ILE A 34 -17.66 14.47 0.39
C ILE A 34 -16.77 15.65 0.81
N LEU A 35 -15.82 15.43 1.72
CA LEU A 35 -14.92 16.47 2.20
C LEU A 35 -14.01 17.00 1.08
N LEU A 36 -13.45 16.12 0.24
CA LEU A 36 -12.61 16.52 -0.89
C LEU A 36 -13.39 17.22 -1.99
N ASN A 37 -14.68 16.93 -2.16
CA ASN A 37 -15.54 17.60 -3.13
C ASN A 37 -15.95 19.04 -2.72
N MET A 38 -15.64 19.45 -1.48
CA MET A 38 -15.94 20.81 -1.01
C MET A 38 -15.00 21.84 -1.67
N PRO A 39 -15.51 23.02 -2.09
CA PRO A 39 -14.68 24.07 -2.71
C PRO A 39 -13.44 24.48 -1.88
N ILE A 40 -13.53 24.43 -0.55
CA ILE A 40 -12.42 24.75 0.35
C ILE A 40 -11.23 23.78 0.22
N SER A 41 -11.46 22.56 -0.29
CA SER A 41 -10.45 21.54 -0.46
C SER A 41 -9.54 21.76 -1.66
N THR A 42 -9.91 22.64 -2.61
CA THR A 42 -9.17 22.95 -3.83
C THR A 42 -8.51 24.32 -3.74
N GLN A 43 -7.42 24.53 -4.51
CA GLN A 43 -6.74 25.83 -4.56
C GLN A 43 -7.57 26.89 -5.30
N ASN A 44 -8.34 26.47 -6.29
CA ASN A 44 -9.15 27.36 -7.12
C ASN A 44 -10.51 27.71 -6.49
N GLY A 45 -10.89 27.09 -5.38
CA GLY A 45 -12.19 27.27 -4.74
C GLY A 45 -13.37 26.69 -5.52
N GLU A 46 -13.12 25.79 -6.47
CA GLU A 46 -14.14 25.09 -7.26
C GLU A 46 -14.14 23.60 -6.92
N SER A 47 -15.32 22.95 -6.97
CA SER A 47 -15.43 21.52 -6.78
C SER A 47 -14.77 20.76 -7.92
N ILE A 48 -13.98 19.74 -7.60
CA ILE A 48 -13.36 18.83 -8.59
C ILE A 48 -14.41 17.94 -9.31
N GLY A 49 -15.60 17.82 -8.74
CA GLY A 49 -16.58 16.83 -9.13
C GLY A 49 -16.51 15.56 -8.27
N PHE A 50 -17.67 14.99 -7.98
CA PHE A 50 -17.78 13.90 -7.00
C PHE A 50 -16.99 12.64 -7.40
N LEU A 51 -16.89 12.34 -8.70
CA LEU A 51 -16.17 11.15 -9.19
C LEU A 51 -14.67 11.22 -8.89
N ASP A 52 -14.02 12.33 -9.20
CA ASP A 52 -12.58 12.49 -8.98
C ASP A 52 -12.25 12.69 -7.48
N ALA A 53 -13.15 13.30 -6.72
CA ALA A 53 -13.09 13.31 -5.26
C ALA A 53 -13.19 11.90 -4.66
N LEU A 54 -14.10 11.07 -5.18
CA LEU A 54 -14.27 9.67 -4.77
C LEU A 54 -13.05 8.83 -5.17
N PHE A 55 -12.49 9.04 -6.36
CA PHE A 55 -11.28 8.38 -6.82
C PHE A 55 -10.10 8.69 -5.89
N THR A 56 -9.86 9.96 -5.61
CA THR A 56 -8.78 10.40 -4.72
C THR A 56 -8.97 9.87 -3.29
N SER A 57 -10.20 9.93 -2.77
CA SER A 57 -10.53 9.39 -1.45
C SER A 57 -10.32 7.88 -1.38
N THR A 58 -10.75 7.14 -2.42
CA THR A 58 -10.54 5.68 -2.51
C THR A 58 -9.06 5.36 -2.53
N SER A 59 -8.29 6.05 -3.35
CA SER A 59 -6.84 5.88 -3.45
C SER A 59 -6.13 6.18 -2.11
N ALA A 60 -6.51 7.26 -1.43
CA ALA A 60 -5.94 7.64 -0.14
C ALA A 60 -6.26 6.62 0.97
N VAL A 61 -7.52 6.19 1.09
CA VAL A 61 -7.95 5.21 2.10
C VAL A 61 -7.42 3.80 1.81
N CYS A 62 -7.41 3.39 0.53
CA CYS A 62 -6.82 2.12 0.13
C CYS A 62 -5.29 2.15 0.11
N VAL A 63 -4.71 3.34 0.33
CA VAL A 63 -3.25 3.55 0.36
C VAL A 63 -2.64 3.08 -0.97
N THR A 64 -3.23 3.50 -2.06
CA THR A 64 -2.81 3.08 -3.41
C THR A 64 -1.84 4.09 -4.02
N GLY A 65 -2.20 5.38 -4.11
CA GLY A 65 -1.37 6.41 -4.73
C GLY A 65 -1.71 6.76 -6.17
N LEU A 66 -2.69 6.10 -6.78
CA LEU A 66 -3.22 6.54 -8.07
C LEU A 66 -4.01 7.84 -7.88
N ILE A 67 -3.74 8.84 -8.70
CA ILE A 67 -4.30 10.19 -8.57
C ILE A 67 -4.99 10.63 -9.87
N ALA A 68 -6.15 11.29 -9.74
CA ALA A 68 -6.85 11.91 -10.85
C ALA A 68 -6.29 13.30 -11.18
N VAL A 69 -5.81 14.01 -10.15
CA VAL A 69 -5.20 15.33 -10.24
C VAL A 69 -3.96 15.39 -9.35
N ASP A 70 -3.00 16.25 -9.71
CA ASP A 70 -1.78 16.42 -8.93
C ASP A 70 -2.07 16.94 -7.51
N THR A 71 -1.45 16.31 -6.52
CA THR A 71 -1.76 16.57 -5.11
C THR A 71 -1.27 17.94 -4.65
N SER A 72 -0.15 18.39 -5.15
CA SER A 72 0.50 19.62 -4.70
C SER A 72 -0.08 20.88 -5.33
N THR A 73 -0.48 20.79 -6.62
CA THR A 73 -0.91 21.96 -7.41
C THR A 73 -2.41 22.14 -7.41
N TYR A 74 -3.18 21.08 -7.12
CA TYR A 74 -4.65 21.14 -7.16
C TYR A 74 -5.28 21.31 -5.78
N TRP A 75 -4.82 20.55 -4.76
CA TRP A 75 -5.44 20.54 -3.43
C TRP A 75 -4.91 21.68 -2.55
N SER A 76 -5.82 22.38 -1.89
CA SER A 76 -5.49 23.35 -0.84
C SER A 76 -4.83 22.65 0.37
N PHE A 77 -4.30 23.41 1.31
CA PHE A 77 -3.78 22.86 2.56
C PHE A 77 -4.82 22.00 3.29
N PHE A 78 -6.10 22.43 3.27
CA PHE A 78 -7.20 21.66 3.84
C PHE A 78 -7.44 20.34 3.11
N GLY A 79 -7.44 20.35 1.77
CA GLY A 79 -7.52 19.12 0.96
C GLY A 79 -6.35 18.16 1.21
N GLN A 80 -5.11 18.69 1.28
CA GLN A 80 -3.93 17.89 1.63
C GLN A 80 -4.02 17.29 3.04
N LEU A 81 -4.57 18.03 4.01
CA LEU A 81 -4.79 17.54 5.38
C LEU A 81 -5.81 16.39 5.41
N ILE A 82 -6.88 16.49 4.63
CA ILE A 82 -7.85 15.39 4.48
C ILE A 82 -7.16 14.17 3.87
N ILE A 83 -6.43 14.33 2.76
CA ILE A 83 -5.73 13.25 2.07
C ILE A 83 -4.78 12.52 3.04
N ILE A 84 -3.92 13.25 3.75
CA ILE A 84 -2.95 12.61 4.65
C ILE A 84 -3.63 11.92 5.84
N THR A 85 -4.76 12.47 6.32
CA THR A 85 -5.57 11.84 7.38
C THR A 85 -6.20 10.53 6.88
N LEU A 86 -6.73 10.51 5.65
CA LEU A 86 -7.29 9.31 5.03
C LEU A 86 -6.20 8.25 4.81
N ILE A 87 -5.00 8.64 4.38
CA ILE A 87 -3.84 7.77 4.24
C ILE A 87 -3.46 7.14 5.58
N GLN A 88 -3.40 7.94 6.65
CA GLN A 88 -3.05 7.44 7.98
C GLN A 88 -4.08 6.45 8.51
N ILE A 89 -5.39 6.74 8.33
CA ILE A 89 -6.48 5.82 8.71
C ILE A 89 -6.41 4.53 7.89
N GLY A 90 -6.20 4.66 6.59
CA GLY A 90 -6.09 3.52 5.67
C GLY A 90 -4.86 2.67 5.94
N GLY A 91 -3.68 3.27 6.10
CA GLY A 91 -2.40 2.59 6.31
C GLY A 91 -2.33 1.79 7.60
N LEU A 92 -2.77 2.38 8.70
CA LEU A 92 -2.83 1.70 10.00
C LEU A 92 -4.00 0.71 10.10
N GLY A 93 -4.96 0.83 9.19
CA GLY A 93 -6.20 0.06 9.21
C GLY A 93 -7.27 0.66 10.13
N PHE A 94 -8.49 0.64 9.65
CA PHE A 94 -9.65 1.20 10.32
C PHE A 94 -9.79 0.76 11.78
N MET A 95 -9.55 -0.54 12.06
CA MET A 95 -9.72 -1.08 13.43
C MET A 95 -8.63 -0.63 14.39
N THR A 96 -7.41 -0.41 13.92
CA THR A 96 -6.33 0.17 14.73
C THR A 96 -6.68 1.60 15.14
N MET A 97 -7.25 2.38 14.22
CA MET A 97 -7.69 3.74 14.48
C MET A 97 -8.90 3.80 15.44
N THR A 98 -9.90 2.93 15.26
CA THR A 98 -11.03 2.86 16.22
C THR A 98 -10.58 2.45 17.62
N THR A 99 -9.57 1.57 17.71
CA THR A 99 -8.94 1.20 18.98
C THR A 99 -8.20 2.38 19.60
N LEU A 100 -7.50 3.19 18.82
CA LEU A 100 -6.86 4.43 19.29
C LEU A 100 -7.88 5.37 19.90
N PHE A 101 -8.99 5.65 19.21
CA PHE A 101 -10.06 6.49 19.73
C PHE A 101 -10.67 5.92 21.03
N ALA A 102 -10.89 4.60 21.07
CA ALA A 102 -11.38 3.95 22.30
C ALA A 102 -10.40 4.10 23.47
N LEU A 103 -9.10 4.01 23.22
CA LEU A 103 -8.04 4.20 24.23
C LEU A 103 -7.95 5.65 24.70
N ILE A 104 -8.07 6.64 23.81
CA ILE A 104 -8.07 8.07 24.15
C ILE A 104 -9.26 8.41 25.06
N ILE A 105 -10.46 7.89 24.74
CA ILE A 105 -11.69 8.10 25.51
C ILE A 105 -11.72 7.21 26.78
N LYS A 106 -10.70 6.39 27.01
CA LYS A 106 -10.61 5.41 28.11
C LYS A 106 -11.78 4.41 28.15
N LYS A 107 -12.40 4.13 27.00
CA LYS A 107 -13.47 3.14 26.88
C LYS A 107 -12.88 1.72 26.97
N ARG A 108 -13.57 0.83 27.71
CA ARG A 108 -13.18 -0.59 27.76
C ARG A 108 -13.48 -1.26 26.41
N ILE A 109 -12.47 -1.91 25.83
CA ILE A 109 -12.57 -2.67 24.59
C ILE A 109 -13.19 -4.02 24.91
N ASN A 110 -14.37 -4.32 24.38
CA ASN A 110 -15.09 -5.56 24.60
C ASN A 110 -14.54 -6.72 23.72
N LEU A 111 -15.03 -7.93 23.94
CA LEU A 111 -14.56 -9.13 23.22
C LEU A 111 -14.74 -9.00 21.70
N ARG A 112 -15.84 -8.45 21.25
CA ARG A 112 -16.14 -8.26 19.83
C ARG A 112 -15.21 -7.26 19.16
N GLU A 113 -14.93 -6.15 19.82
CA GLU A 113 -13.94 -5.16 19.33
C GLU A 113 -12.54 -5.80 19.22
N ARG A 114 -12.19 -6.72 20.13
CA ARG A 114 -10.94 -7.50 20.04
C ARG A 114 -10.93 -8.46 18.85
N LEU A 115 -12.05 -9.12 18.55
CA LEU A 115 -12.17 -9.98 17.35
C LEU A 115 -11.98 -9.17 16.07
N LEU A 116 -12.54 -7.96 15.98
CA LEU A 116 -12.35 -7.05 14.86
C LEU A 116 -10.88 -6.61 14.71
N ILE A 117 -10.19 -6.32 15.83
CA ILE A 117 -8.76 -5.99 15.82
C ILE A 117 -7.94 -7.21 15.38
N GLN A 118 -8.29 -8.39 15.85
CA GLN A 118 -7.64 -9.65 15.48
C GLN A 118 -7.70 -9.87 13.97
N GLU A 119 -8.88 -9.73 13.38
CA GLU A 119 -9.11 -9.86 11.95
C GLU A 119 -8.31 -8.82 11.16
N SER A 120 -8.41 -7.55 11.55
CA SER A 120 -7.71 -6.45 10.84
C SER A 120 -6.18 -6.57 10.88
N LEU A 121 -5.63 -7.13 11.95
CA LEU A 121 -4.19 -7.35 12.11
C LEU A 121 -3.75 -8.76 11.65
N ASN A 122 -4.69 -9.56 11.16
CA ASN A 122 -4.47 -10.95 10.74
C ASN A 122 -3.69 -11.76 11.81
N GLN A 123 -4.12 -11.66 13.09
CA GLN A 123 -3.50 -12.33 14.23
C GLN A 123 -4.30 -13.57 14.62
N ILE A 124 -3.61 -14.58 15.16
CA ILE A 124 -4.24 -15.85 15.59
C ILE A 124 -4.80 -15.74 17.00
N ASP A 125 -4.12 -14.98 17.89
CA ASP A 125 -4.46 -14.89 19.31
C ASP A 125 -5.18 -13.59 19.68
N LEU A 126 -6.19 -13.70 20.57
CA LEU A 126 -6.91 -12.56 21.16
C LEU A 126 -6.15 -11.89 22.31
N SER A 127 -5.16 -12.59 22.88
CA SER A 127 -4.41 -12.09 24.03
C SER A 127 -3.44 -10.97 23.63
N GLY A 128 -3.45 -9.87 24.37
CA GLY A 128 -2.50 -8.78 24.15
C GLY A 128 -2.74 -7.87 22.94
N LEU A 129 -3.85 -8.02 22.20
CA LEU A 129 -4.15 -7.23 21.00
C LEU A 129 -4.17 -5.72 21.27
N VAL A 130 -4.75 -5.29 22.39
CA VAL A 130 -4.75 -3.86 22.77
C VAL A 130 -3.34 -3.33 23.03
N LYS A 131 -2.49 -4.16 23.67
CA LYS A 131 -1.09 -3.83 23.89
C LYS A 131 -0.33 -3.76 22.57
N LEU A 132 -0.60 -4.71 21.65
CA LEU A 132 -0.06 -4.73 20.30
C LEU A 132 -0.43 -3.47 19.53
N THR A 133 -1.70 -3.08 19.53
CA THR A 133 -2.17 -1.84 18.87
C THR A 133 -1.46 -0.60 19.42
N ARG A 134 -1.27 -0.50 20.74
CA ARG A 134 -0.52 0.60 21.34
C ARG A 134 0.94 0.64 20.86
N TYR A 135 1.59 -0.51 20.75
CA TYR A 135 2.95 -0.59 20.22
C TYR A 135 3.00 -0.22 18.75
N ILE A 136 2.04 -0.65 17.93
CA ILE A 136 1.94 -0.26 16.53
C ILE A 136 1.89 1.26 16.41
N LEU A 137 0.97 1.90 17.13
CA LEU A 137 0.82 3.36 17.08
C LEU A 137 2.07 4.11 17.53
N LEU A 138 2.69 3.68 18.63
CA LEU A 138 3.92 4.32 19.13
C LEU A 138 5.08 4.15 18.12
N THR A 139 5.23 2.95 17.58
CA THR A 139 6.29 2.65 16.60
C THR A 139 6.08 3.43 15.30
N THR A 140 4.84 3.57 14.85
CA THR A 140 4.47 4.39 13.68
C THR A 140 4.88 5.84 13.88
N VAL A 141 4.46 6.47 14.98
CA VAL A 141 4.81 7.87 15.29
C VAL A 141 6.33 8.07 15.37
N LEU A 142 7.06 7.13 15.96
CA LEU A 142 8.52 7.20 16.04
C LEU A 142 9.18 7.09 14.67
N ILE A 143 8.75 6.15 13.82
CA ILE A 143 9.32 5.96 12.48
C ILE A 143 8.97 7.14 11.58
N GLU A 144 7.71 7.56 11.54
CA GLU A 144 7.27 8.70 10.75
C GLU A 144 7.95 10.00 11.22
N GLY A 145 8.04 10.20 12.54
CA GLY A 145 8.72 11.36 13.12
C GLY A 145 10.21 11.42 12.79
N THR A 146 10.91 10.31 12.86
CA THR A 146 12.33 10.24 12.45
C THR A 146 12.50 10.47 10.96
N GLY A 147 11.62 9.89 10.13
CA GLY A 147 11.60 10.14 8.69
C GLY A 147 11.35 11.60 8.36
N ALA A 148 10.36 12.23 9.01
CA ALA A 148 10.07 13.66 8.83
C ALA A 148 11.26 14.54 9.24
N LEU A 149 11.96 14.22 10.35
CA LEU A 149 13.17 14.94 10.76
C LEU A 149 14.29 14.82 9.73
N LEU A 150 14.51 13.64 9.15
CA LEU A 150 15.52 13.48 8.09
C LEU A 150 15.14 14.24 6.81
N LEU A 151 13.88 14.16 6.37
CA LEU A 151 13.39 14.90 5.19
C LEU A 151 13.45 16.42 5.41
N SER A 152 13.22 16.90 6.63
CA SER A 152 13.26 18.33 6.96
C SER A 152 14.64 18.96 6.73
N THR A 153 15.72 18.19 6.82
CA THR A 153 17.08 18.67 6.53
C THR A 153 17.25 19.11 5.08
N VAL A 154 16.42 18.62 4.16
CA VAL A 154 16.43 18.99 2.75
C VAL A 154 15.28 19.95 2.42
N PHE A 155 14.07 19.69 2.90
CA PHE A 155 12.90 20.48 2.53
C PHE A 155 12.84 21.86 3.23
N ILE A 156 13.33 22.01 4.47
CA ILE A 156 13.34 23.32 5.12
C ILE A 156 14.25 24.32 4.40
N PRO A 157 15.50 24.00 4.03
CA PRO A 157 16.34 24.90 3.24
C PRO A 157 15.74 25.28 1.88
N GLN A 158 14.98 24.36 1.25
CA GLN A 158 14.43 24.57 -0.07
C GLN A 158 13.10 25.36 -0.08
N PHE A 159 12.20 25.10 0.87
CA PHE A 159 10.83 25.63 0.87
C PHE A 159 10.53 26.60 2.02
N GLY A 160 11.51 26.84 2.90
CA GLY A 160 11.32 27.59 4.14
C GLY A 160 10.70 26.74 5.26
N ILE A 161 10.66 27.29 6.47
CA ILE A 161 10.37 26.52 7.70
C ILE A 161 8.97 25.89 7.65
N LEU A 162 7.91 26.66 7.41
CA LEU A 162 6.52 26.18 7.50
C LEU A 162 6.20 25.14 6.41
N LYS A 163 6.49 25.46 5.15
CA LYS A 163 6.27 24.54 4.04
C LYS A 163 7.18 23.33 4.12
N GLY A 164 8.45 23.52 4.49
CA GLY A 164 9.42 22.44 4.63
C GLY A 164 9.02 21.43 5.70
N ILE A 165 8.52 21.88 6.86
CA ILE A 165 7.99 20.97 7.90
C ILE A 165 6.77 20.22 7.39
N TRP A 166 5.80 20.91 6.74
CA TRP A 166 4.61 20.27 6.19
C TRP A 166 4.96 19.19 5.16
N TYR A 167 5.83 19.52 4.21
CA TYR A 167 6.27 18.57 3.19
C TYR A 167 6.99 17.38 3.78
N SER A 168 7.82 17.59 4.81
CA SER A 168 8.51 16.51 5.52
C SER A 168 7.55 15.55 6.21
N ILE A 169 6.56 16.08 6.93
CA ILE A 169 5.54 15.28 7.61
C ILE A 169 4.68 14.51 6.59
N PHE A 170 4.22 15.22 5.54
CA PHE A 170 3.36 14.62 4.52
C PHE A 170 4.07 13.44 3.83
N HIS A 171 5.32 13.64 3.36
CA HIS A 171 6.05 12.58 2.69
C HIS A 171 6.46 11.44 3.64
N ALA A 172 6.77 11.73 4.89
CA ALA A 172 7.10 10.69 5.86
C ALA A 172 5.90 9.77 6.13
N ILE A 173 4.71 10.33 6.33
CA ILE A 173 3.47 9.57 6.52
C ILE A 173 3.11 8.81 5.25
N SER A 174 3.11 9.49 4.10
CA SER A 174 2.77 8.88 2.81
C SER A 174 3.72 7.72 2.47
N ALA A 175 5.03 7.87 2.71
CA ALA A 175 6.02 6.83 2.47
C ALA A 175 5.90 5.65 3.44
N PHE A 176 5.74 5.90 4.74
CA PHE A 176 5.58 4.82 5.72
C PHE A 176 4.27 4.06 5.55
N CYS A 177 3.20 4.76 5.23
CA CYS A 177 1.91 4.13 4.91
C CYS A 177 1.92 3.44 3.54
N ASN A 178 2.97 3.59 2.72
CA ASN A 178 3.05 3.08 1.35
C ASN A 178 1.93 3.66 0.45
N ALA A 179 1.69 4.96 0.53
CA ALA A 179 0.54 5.61 -0.13
C ALA A 179 0.87 6.30 -1.46
N GLY A 180 2.13 6.68 -1.69
CA GLY A 180 2.57 7.26 -2.96
C GLY A 180 2.09 8.68 -3.28
N PHE A 181 1.35 9.32 -2.40
CA PHE A 181 0.99 10.72 -2.55
C PHE A 181 2.17 11.63 -2.20
N ASP A 182 2.45 12.59 -3.05
CA ASP A 182 3.54 13.56 -2.87
C ASP A 182 3.08 15.00 -3.09
N LEU A 183 3.92 15.96 -2.69
CA LEU A 183 3.70 17.38 -2.85
C LEU A 183 4.77 18.03 -3.75
N MET A 184 5.40 17.26 -4.64
CA MET A 184 6.55 17.71 -5.43
C MET A 184 6.19 18.24 -6.81
N GLY A 185 4.93 18.16 -7.23
CA GLY A 185 4.47 18.75 -8.49
C GLY A 185 4.76 20.26 -8.64
N VAL A 186 4.93 20.97 -7.53
CA VAL A 186 5.37 22.39 -7.53
C VAL A 186 6.84 22.58 -7.93
N VAL A 187 7.66 21.51 -7.94
CA VAL A 187 9.11 21.59 -8.24
C VAL A 187 9.39 21.26 -9.69
N SER A 188 8.86 20.15 -10.18
CA SER A 188 9.19 19.61 -11.52
C SER A 188 7.98 19.55 -12.45
N GLY A 189 6.84 20.07 -12.02
CA GLY A 189 5.58 20.01 -12.74
C GLY A 189 4.64 18.92 -12.20
N PRO A 190 3.34 19.00 -12.57
CA PRO A 190 2.34 18.04 -12.12
C PRO A 190 2.74 16.59 -12.43
N PHE A 191 2.40 15.67 -11.51
CA PHE A 191 2.67 14.23 -11.62
C PHE A 191 4.16 13.83 -11.65
N SER A 192 5.09 14.75 -11.30
CA SER A 192 6.54 14.48 -11.38
C SER A 192 7.09 13.62 -10.23
N SER A 193 6.35 13.46 -9.16
CA SER A 193 6.78 12.76 -7.93
C SER A 193 8.18 13.21 -7.44
N LEU A 194 9.06 12.31 -7.06
CA LEU A 194 10.39 12.62 -6.53
C LEU A 194 11.49 12.67 -7.61
N THR A 195 11.16 12.85 -8.89
CA THR A 195 12.14 12.82 -10.01
C THR A 195 13.25 13.87 -9.86
N TYR A 196 12.94 15.05 -9.33
CA TYR A 196 13.94 16.09 -9.04
C TYR A 196 15.03 15.63 -8.07
N TYR A 197 14.69 14.70 -7.17
CA TYR A 197 15.57 14.24 -6.09
C TYR A 197 16.29 12.92 -6.40
N VAL A 198 16.33 12.49 -7.66
CA VAL A 198 16.94 11.20 -8.07
C VAL A 198 18.38 11.03 -7.57
N ASN A 199 19.17 12.10 -7.52
CA ASN A 199 20.55 12.13 -7.04
C ASN A 199 20.66 12.53 -5.55
N ASN A 200 19.56 12.85 -4.87
CA ASN A 200 19.58 13.23 -3.46
C ASN A 200 19.55 12.00 -2.57
N PHE A 201 20.70 11.65 -2.02
CA PHE A 201 20.86 10.47 -1.17
C PHE A 201 19.92 10.49 0.04
N THR A 202 19.81 11.64 0.72
CA THR A 202 19.00 11.77 1.95
C THR A 202 17.52 11.48 1.68
N ILE A 203 16.93 12.12 0.66
CA ILE A 203 15.51 11.90 0.33
C ILE A 203 15.29 10.47 -0.14
N THR A 204 16.09 10.00 -1.12
CA THR A 204 15.89 8.70 -1.74
C THR A 204 16.04 7.56 -0.74
N ILE A 205 17.05 7.60 0.14
CA ILE A 205 17.23 6.55 1.15
C ILE A 205 16.21 6.66 2.27
N THR A 206 15.89 7.86 2.75
CA THR A 206 14.88 8.02 3.82
C THR A 206 13.51 7.51 3.38
N VAL A 207 13.05 7.91 2.19
CA VAL A 207 11.78 7.44 1.64
C VAL A 207 11.81 5.93 1.39
N SER A 208 12.89 5.38 0.82
CA SER A 208 13.04 3.94 0.64
C SER A 208 12.96 3.16 1.95
N LEU A 209 13.63 3.63 3.01
CA LEU A 209 13.59 2.99 4.32
C LEU A 209 12.19 3.05 4.94
N LEU A 210 11.49 4.18 4.83
CA LEU A 210 10.12 4.31 5.31
C LEU A 210 9.18 3.32 4.60
N ILE A 211 9.29 3.21 3.27
CA ILE A 211 8.53 2.24 2.46
C ILE A 211 8.80 0.81 2.90
N ILE A 212 10.08 0.44 3.06
CA ILE A 212 10.47 -0.91 3.50
C ILE A 212 9.90 -1.20 4.89
N LEU A 213 10.06 -0.28 5.84
CA LEU A 213 9.55 -0.45 7.20
C LEU A 213 8.02 -0.57 7.25
N GLY A 214 7.28 0.23 6.48
CA GLY A 214 5.84 0.10 6.34
C GLY A 214 5.43 -1.23 5.71
N GLY A 215 6.17 -1.68 4.68
CA GLY A 215 5.86 -2.86 3.88
C GLY A 215 6.23 -4.21 4.49
N ILE A 216 7.16 -4.29 5.47
CA ILE A 216 7.55 -5.57 6.11
C ILE A 216 6.52 -6.07 7.14
N GLY A 217 5.63 -5.21 7.61
CA GLY A 217 4.59 -5.56 8.57
C GLY A 217 4.93 -5.34 10.04
N PHE A 218 3.93 -4.90 10.80
CA PHE A 218 4.10 -4.56 12.22
C PHE A 218 4.59 -5.73 13.09
N PRO A 219 4.14 -6.99 12.90
CA PRO A 219 4.67 -8.12 13.67
C PRO A 219 6.18 -8.32 13.48
N VAL A 220 6.70 -8.09 12.27
CA VAL A 220 8.13 -8.21 11.98
C VAL A 220 8.92 -7.10 12.66
N ILE A 221 8.43 -5.85 12.61
CA ILE A 221 9.06 -4.72 13.30
C ILE A 221 9.14 -4.99 14.80
N LEU A 222 8.06 -5.48 15.41
CA LEU A 222 8.03 -5.78 16.84
C LEU A 222 8.96 -6.95 17.20
N ASP A 223 9.05 -7.97 16.33
CA ASP A 223 9.96 -9.09 16.51
C ASP A 223 11.42 -8.65 16.46
N LEU A 224 11.78 -7.75 15.53
CA LEU A 224 13.11 -7.12 15.44
C LEU A 224 13.45 -6.30 16.68
N ILE A 225 12.51 -5.52 17.21
CA ILE A 225 12.71 -4.72 18.42
C ILE A 225 12.94 -5.62 19.65
N ARG A 226 12.20 -6.72 19.77
CA ARG A 226 12.28 -7.67 20.89
C ARG A 226 13.52 -8.57 20.80
N ASN A 227 13.77 -9.13 19.64
CA ASN A 227 14.78 -10.14 19.40
C ASN A 227 15.96 -9.58 18.58
N LYS A 228 16.73 -8.72 19.11
CA LYS A 228 17.86 -8.00 18.45
C LYS A 228 18.83 -8.87 17.60
N LYS A 229 18.72 -10.21 17.63
CA LYS A 229 19.52 -11.15 16.85
C LYS A 229 18.66 -11.84 15.79
N LEU A 230 19.09 -11.83 14.53
CA LEU A 230 18.41 -12.46 13.40
C LEU A 230 18.12 -13.95 13.61
N SER A 231 19.03 -14.66 14.29
CA SER A 231 18.84 -16.09 14.60
C SER A 231 17.64 -16.37 15.51
N LYS A 232 17.28 -15.42 16.39
CA LYS A 232 16.20 -15.55 17.37
C LYS A 232 14.82 -15.09 16.85
N LEU A 233 14.76 -14.56 15.63
CA LEU A 233 13.51 -14.13 15.01
C LEU A 233 12.59 -15.32 14.76
N ASN A 234 11.29 -15.04 14.81
CA ASN A 234 10.26 -15.98 14.40
C ASN A 234 10.41 -16.35 12.92
N ILE A 235 9.95 -17.53 12.53
CA ILE A 235 10.03 -18.01 11.13
C ILE A 235 9.34 -17.03 10.19
N HIS A 236 8.16 -16.54 10.56
CA HIS A 236 7.44 -15.54 9.76
C HIS A 236 8.34 -14.33 9.45
N SER A 237 9.02 -13.77 10.47
CA SER A 237 9.91 -12.62 10.29
C SER A 237 11.12 -12.96 9.40
N LYS A 238 11.70 -14.15 9.54
CA LYS A 238 12.82 -14.60 8.69
C LYS A 238 12.40 -14.72 7.23
N VAL A 239 11.25 -15.35 6.97
CA VAL A 239 10.70 -15.51 5.60
C VAL A 239 10.42 -14.14 4.98
N VAL A 240 9.76 -13.25 5.72
CA VAL A 240 9.43 -11.90 5.24
C VAL A 240 10.71 -11.12 4.89
N LEU A 241 11.66 -11.05 5.81
CA LEU A 241 12.91 -10.29 5.60
C LEU A 241 13.74 -10.85 4.44
N PHE A 242 13.86 -12.17 4.35
CA PHE A 242 14.58 -12.83 3.27
C PHE A 242 13.90 -12.58 1.91
N THR A 243 12.59 -12.76 1.84
CA THR A 243 11.82 -12.54 0.60
C THR A 243 11.89 -11.07 0.17
N ALA A 244 11.73 -10.12 1.11
CA ALA A 244 11.84 -8.69 0.82
C ALA A 244 13.25 -8.35 0.29
N PHE A 245 14.31 -8.85 0.94
CA PHE A 245 15.69 -8.63 0.50
C PHE A 245 15.93 -9.16 -0.93
N VAL A 246 15.51 -10.40 -1.20
CA VAL A 246 15.67 -11.02 -2.53
C VAL A 246 14.90 -10.23 -3.58
N LEU A 247 13.65 -9.86 -3.33
CA LEU A 247 12.83 -9.15 -4.30
C LEU A 247 13.36 -7.73 -4.57
N ILE A 248 13.84 -7.02 -3.55
CA ILE A 248 14.42 -5.68 -3.71
C ILE A 248 15.76 -5.79 -4.47
N GLY A 249 16.63 -6.71 -4.08
CA GLY A 249 17.93 -6.90 -4.73
C GLY A 249 17.80 -7.35 -6.19
N PHE A 250 16.92 -8.30 -6.46
CA PHE A 250 16.63 -8.77 -7.82
C PHE A 250 16.01 -7.67 -8.68
N GLY A 251 14.99 -6.95 -8.14
CA GLY A 251 14.37 -5.84 -8.84
C GLY A 251 15.35 -4.71 -9.16
N MET A 252 16.20 -4.33 -8.19
CA MET A 252 17.25 -3.33 -8.39
C MET A 252 18.21 -3.74 -9.52
N LEU A 253 18.72 -4.97 -9.47
CA LEU A 253 19.67 -5.48 -10.47
C LEU A 253 19.02 -5.49 -11.87
N PHE A 254 17.80 -5.96 -11.96
CA PHE A 254 17.10 -6.10 -13.24
C PHE A 254 16.79 -4.73 -13.88
N ILE A 255 16.30 -3.77 -13.09
CA ILE A 255 16.05 -2.39 -13.54
C ILE A 255 17.38 -1.73 -13.96
N LEU A 256 18.45 -1.90 -13.16
CA LEU A 256 19.76 -1.37 -13.49
C LEU A 256 20.25 -1.89 -14.84
N VAL A 257 20.12 -3.19 -15.11
CA VAL A 257 20.59 -3.80 -16.36
C VAL A 257 19.74 -3.33 -17.55
N LEU A 258 18.42 -3.36 -17.43
CA LEU A 258 17.52 -2.99 -18.53
C LEU A 258 17.59 -1.51 -18.90
N GLU A 259 17.69 -0.63 -17.90
CA GLU A 259 17.63 0.82 -18.09
C GLU A 259 19.03 1.48 -18.15
N TYR A 260 20.12 0.74 -17.97
CA TYR A 260 21.49 1.27 -17.83
C TYR A 260 21.87 2.28 -18.91
N ASN A 261 21.52 1.98 -20.17
CA ASN A 261 21.82 2.81 -21.34
C ASN A 261 20.60 3.57 -21.89
N ASN A 262 19.47 3.61 -21.15
CA ASN A 262 18.31 4.36 -21.59
C ASN A 262 18.55 5.88 -21.32
N PRO A 263 18.72 6.72 -22.38
CA PRO A 263 19.04 8.14 -22.18
C PRO A 263 17.91 8.95 -21.54
N LYS A 264 16.69 8.42 -21.52
CA LYS A 264 15.53 9.11 -20.93
C LYS A 264 15.35 8.78 -19.43
N THR A 265 16.03 7.75 -18.92
CA THR A 265 15.92 7.31 -17.53
C THR A 265 17.29 7.28 -16.84
N LEU A 266 17.96 6.13 -16.78
CA LEU A 266 19.22 5.97 -16.07
C LEU A 266 20.44 6.47 -16.86
N GLY A 267 20.37 6.53 -18.21
CA GLY A 267 21.55 6.77 -19.05
C GLY A 267 22.28 8.08 -18.75
N GLN A 268 21.58 9.12 -18.35
CA GLN A 268 22.15 10.44 -18.04
C GLN A 268 22.73 10.54 -16.62
N LEU A 269 22.45 9.56 -15.76
CA LEU A 269 22.89 9.58 -14.37
C LEU A 269 24.31 9.03 -14.23
N GLY A 270 25.07 9.57 -13.30
CA GLY A 270 26.33 8.97 -12.86
C GLY A 270 26.10 7.60 -12.21
N PHE A 271 27.16 6.79 -12.10
CA PHE A 271 27.05 5.42 -11.58
C PHE A 271 26.32 5.32 -10.22
N GLY A 272 26.64 6.21 -9.26
CA GLY A 272 25.95 6.29 -7.97
C GLY A 272 24.46 6.62 -8.10
N GLY A 273 24.10 7.55 -9.00
CA GLY A 273 22.71 7.90 -9.29
C GLY A 273 21.94 6.74 -9.93
N LYS A 274 22.59 5.97 -10.85
CA LYS A 274 21.98 4.76 -11.44
C LYS A 274 21.64 3.71 -10.39
N ILE A 275 22.56 3.46 -9.44
CA ILE A 275 22.33 2.53 -8.34
C ILE A 275 21.19 3.01 -7.45
N LEU A 276 21.22 4.29 -7.07
CA LEU A 276 20.22 4.89 -6.17
C LEU A 276 18.82 4.89 -6.80
N ALA A 277 18.70 5.28 -8.06
CA ALA A 277 17.45 5.26 -8.80
C ALA A 277 16.91 3.84 -8.99
N SER A 278 17.76 2.86 -9.34
CA SER A 278 17.35 1.47 -9.50
C SER A 278 16.92 0.84 -8.19
N LEU A 279 17.60 1.15 -7.07
CA LEU A 279 17.21 0.73 -5.73
C LEU A 279 15.83 1.31 -5.37
N PHE A 280 15.66 2.62 -5.55
CA PHE A 280 14.40 3.30 -5.25
C PHE A 280 13.25 2.71 -6.07
N GLN A 281 13.46 2.53 -7.38
CA GLN A 281 12.45 1.97 -8.27
C GLN A 281 12.09 0.52 -7.90
N SER A 282 13.06 -0.29 -7.46
CA SER A 282 12.77 -1.63 -6.94
C SER A 282 11.98 -1.62 -5.64
N VAL A 283 12.29 -0.69 -4.73
CA VAL A 283 11.60 -0.54 -3.45
C VAL A 283 10.17 -0.06 -3.67
N THR A 284 9.94 0.92 -4.55
CA THR A 284 8.60 1.50 -4.77
C THR A 284 7.61 0.50 -5.34
N LEU A 285 8.07 -0.53 -6.08
CA LEU A 285 7.23 -1.63 -6.55
C LEU A 285 6.59 -2.45 -5.40
N ARG A 286 7.07 -2.28 -4.15
CA ARG A 286 6.48 -2.90 -2.95
C ARG A 286 5.33 -2.05 -2.39
N THR A 287 4.40 -1.66 -3.26
CA THR A 287 3.18 -0.91 -2.95
C THR A 287 3.43 0.51 -2.42
N ALA A 288 4.35 1.29 -3.01
CA ALA A 288 4.69 2.59 -2.47
C ALA A 288 4.27 3.80 -3.32
N GLY A 289 4.28 3.67 -4.65
CA GLY A 289 3.72 4.67 -5.57
C GLY A 289 4.60 5.87 -5.92
N PHE A 290 5.72 6.08 -5.26
CA PHE A 290 6.66 7.15 -5.60
C PHE A 290 7.57 6.74 -6.76
N ASN A 291 8.01 7.69 -7.57
CA ASN A 291 9.03 7.48 -8.60
C ASN A 291 10.11 8.57 -8.57
N THR A 292 11.34 8.17 -8.88
CA THR A 292 12.49 9.07 -9.03
C THR A 292 12.96 9.17 -10.47
N ILE A 293 12.37 8.40 -11.37
CA ILE A 293 12.60 8.43 -12.82
C ILE A 293 11.25 8.48 -13.53
N ASP A 294 11.23 8.99 -14.75
CA ASP A 294 10.04 9.02 -15.57
C ASP A 294 9.66 7.60 -16.03
N LEU A 295 8.53 7.11 -15.55
CA LEU A 295 8.05 5.76 -15.83
C LEU A 295 7.58 5.60 -17.28
N ALA A 296 6.98 6.64 -17.88
CA ALA A 296 6.53 6.61 -19.26
C ALA A 296 7.70 6.55 -20.25
N ALA A 297 8.90 6.97 -19.82
CA ALA A 297 10.12 6.91 -20.61
C ALA A 297 10.91 5.60 -20.47
N MET A 298 10.44 4.66 -19.62
CA MET A 298 11.07 3.35 -19.45
C MET A 298 10.81 2.45 -20.67
N ARG A 299 11.69 1.46 -20.84
CA ARG A 299 11.53 0.44 -21.89
C ARG A 299 10.36 -0.48 -21.58
N GLU A 300 9.64 -0.96 -22.59
CA GLU A 300 8.52 -1.89 -22.44
C GLU A 300 8.89 -3.15 -21.64
N ASN A 301 10.10 -3.69 -21.85
CA ASN A 301 10.59 -4.84 -21.08
C ASN A 301 10.71 -4.53 -19.59
N SER A 302 11.10 -3.31 -19.23
CA SER A 302 11.17 -2.85 -17.84
C SER A 302 9.77 -2.68 -17.24
N ILE A 303 8.84 -2.12 -18.01
CA ILE A 303 7.44 -1.97 -17.60
C ILE A 303 6.80 -3.34 -17.36
N PHE A 304 6.99 -4.28 -18.29
CA PHE A 304 6.47 -5.65 -18.13
C PHE A 304 7.05 -6.35 -16.89
N PHE A 305 8.36 -6.22 -16.67
CA PHE A 305 9.01 -6.74 -15.46
C PHE A 305 8.44 -6.10 -14.17
N MET A 306 8.18 -4.79 -14.19
CA MET A 306 7.57 -4.09 -13.08
C MET A 306 6.16 -4.60 -12.79
N ILE A 307 5.34 -4.91 -13.80
CA ILE A 307 4.02 -5.54 -13.63
C ILE A 307 4.12 -6.83 -12.81
N ILE A 308 5.10 -7.70 -13.15
CA ILE A 308 5.31 -8.95 -12.41
C ILE A 308 5.69 -8.68 -10.95
N LEU A 309 6.59 -7.71 -10.70
CA LEU A 309 7.01 -7.39 -9.34
C LEU A 309 5.93 -6.67 -8.53
N MET A 310 5.13 -5.79 -9.14
CA MET A 310 4.00 -5.10 -8.50
C MET A 310 2.93 -6.09 -8.05
N PHE A 311 2.68 -7.16 -8.82
CA PHE A 311 1.75 -8.20 -8.44
C PHE A 311 2.12 -8.86 -7.09
N ILE A 312 3.42 -8.92 -6.78
CA ILE A 312 3.93 -9.35 -5.47
C ILE A 312 3.94 -8.15 -4.54
N GLY A 313 2.85 -7.93 -3.83
CA GLY A 313 2.65 -6.80 -2.93
C GLY A 313 3.49 -6.84 -1.65
N ALA A 314 2.99 -6.20 -0.60
CA ALA A 314 3.67 -6.10 0.68
C ALA A 314 3.46 -7.35 1.56
N SER A 315 4.09 -7.37 2.74
CA SER A 315 4.00 -8.50 3.68
C SER A 315 2.68 -8.50 4.47
N PRO A 316 2.28 -9.63 5.10
CA PRO A 316 1.10 -9.67 5.95
C PRO A 316 1.17 -8.68 7.11
N ALA A 317 0.02 -8.10 7.49
CA ALA A 317 -0.10 -7.09 8.55
C ALA A 317 0.84 -5.89 8.36
N SER A 318 1.04 -5.48 7.11
CA SER A 318 1.75 -4.27 6.69
C SER A 318 0.77 -3.19 6.24
N THR A 319 1.30 -2.02 5.89
CA THR A 319 0.52 -0.92 5.34
C THR A 319 0.10 -1.15 3.88
N GLY A 320 0.84 -1.95 3.10
CA GLY A 320 0.56 -2.21 1.69
C GLY A 320 -0.41 -3.36 1.42
N GLY A 321 -0.97 -3.40 0.21
CA GLY A 321 -1.92 -4.41 -0.27
C GLY A 321 -1.30 -5.52 -1.14
N GLY A 322 -2.06 -6.01 -2.12
CA GLY A 322 -1.62 -7.01 -3.09
C GLY A 322 -1.44 -8.42 -2.56
N VAL A 323 -0.96 -9.32 -3.43
CA VAL A 323 -0.62 -10.71 -3.06
C VAL A 323 0.59 -10.70 -2.14
N LYS A 324 0.44 -11.24 -0.93
CA LYS A 324 1.46 -11.10 0.13
C LYS A 324 2.76 -11.84 -0.19
N THR A 325 3.90 -11.26 0.21
CA THR A 325 5.24 -11.86 0.03
C THR A 325 5.33 -13.29 0.56
N THR A 326 4.69 -13.56 1.70
CA THR A 326 4.64 -14.92 2.28
C THR A 326 3.83 -15.90 1.43
N THR A 327 2.79 -15.46 0.74
CA THR A 327 2.03 -16.27 -0.21
C THR A 327 2.92 -16.75 -1.34
N ILE A 328 3.66 -15.84 -1.96
CA ILE A 328 4.62 -16.18 -3.03
C ILE A 328 5.75 -17.06 -2.51
N ALA A 329 6.32 -16.75 -1.34
CA ALA A 329 7.35 -17.58 -0.72
C ALA A 329 6.85 -19.03 -0.50
N THR A 330 5.62 -19.19 0.00
CA THR A 330 5.00 -20.53 0.18
C THR A 330 4.87 -21.27 -1.14
N LEU A 331 4.39 -20.60 -2.21
CA LEU A 331 4.25 -21.21 -3.53
C LEU A 331 5.60 -21.60 -4.13
N ILE A 332 6.63 -20.76 -4.02
CA ILE A 332 7.99 -21.08 -4.50
C ILE A 332 8.55 -22.29 -3.74
N LEU A 333 8.35 -22.35 -2.41
CA LEU A 333 8.79 -23.49 -1.61
C LEU A 333 8.02 -24.76 -1.97
N THR A 334 6.73 -24.66 -2.31
CA THR A 334 5.91 -25.78 -2.79
C THR A 334 6.45 -26.31 -4.11
N VAL A 335 6.73 -25.45 -5.09
CA VAL A 335 7.33 -25.84 -6.36
C VAL A 335 8.71 -26.47 -6.15
N LYS A 336 9.53 -25.88 -5.28
CA LYS A 336 10.85 -26.45 -4.93
C LYS A 336 10.74 -27.84 -4.31
N SER A 337 9.78 -28.05 -3.38
CA SER A 337 9.55 -29.35 -2.75
C SER A 337 9.10 -30.39 -3.78
N PHE A 338 8.23 -29.98 -4.72
CA PHE A 338 7.78 -30.84 -5.81
C PHE A 338 8.94 -31.27 -6.74
N ILE A 339 9.80 -30.31 -7.16
CA ILE A 339 10.96 -30.60 -8.02
C ILE A 339 11.96 -31.52 -7.32
N LEU A 340 12.11 -31.39 -6.00
CA LEU A 340 13.03 -32.23 -5.19
C LEU A 340 12.39 -33.51 -4.68
N GLU A 341 11.16 -33.85 -5.11
CA GLU A 341 10.40 -35.04 -4.70
C GLU A 341 10.27 -35.23 -3.18
N LYS A 342 10.24 -34.11 -2.43
CA LYS A 342 10.06 -34.14 -0.98
C LYS A 342 8.59 -34.33 -0.63
N GLN A 343 8.31 -35.17 0.36
CA GLN A 343 6.95 -35.39 0.87
C GLN A 343 6.39 -34.15 1.60
N ASP A 344 7.25 -33.41 2.29
CA ASP A 344 6.89 -32.24 3.10
C ASP A 344 7.47 -30.97 2.54
N ILE A 345 6.71 -29.86 2.69
CA ILE A 345 7.17 -28.51 2.38
C ILE A 345 7.75 -27.92 3.65
N GLU A 346 9.06 -27.71 3.67
CA GLU A 346 9.80 -27.26 4.84
C GLU A 346 10.36 -25.85 4.65
N VAL A 347 10.30 -25.07 5.73
CA VAL A 347 10.97 -23.77 5.87
C VAL A 347 11.62 -23.68 7.26
N CYS A 348 12.92 -23.41 7.31
CA CYS A 348 13.67 -23.34 8.58
C CYS A 348 13.39 -24.52 9.52
N GLU A 349 13.46 -25.76 8.99
CA GLU A 349 13.24 -27.03 9.73
C GLU A 349 11.80 -27.21 10.27
N ARG A 350 10.82 -26.48 9.75
CA ARG A 350 9.41 -26.65 10.09
C ARG A 350 8.55 -26.89 8.86
N ARG A 351 7.61 -27.82 9.00
CA ARG A 351 6.63 -28.18 7.97
C ARG A 351 5.59 -27.06 7.81
N ILE A 352 5.30 -26.68 6.57
CA ILE A 352 4.16 -25.82 6.21
C ILE A 352 2.92 -26.70 6.08
N SER A 353 1.81 -26.29 6.69
CA SER A 353 0.55 -27.05 6.61
C SER A 353 -0.04 -27.01 5.20
N GLU A 354 -0.67 -28.10 4.77
CA GLU A 354 -1.37 -28.17 3.48
C GLU A 354 -2.47 -27.11 3.35
N THR A 355 -3.14 -26.76 4.45
CA THR A 355 -4.16 -25.72 4.49
C THR A 355 -3.56 -24.36 4.12
N THR A 356 -2.34 -24.05 4.57
CA THR A 356 -1.62 -22.82 4.20
C THR A 356 -1.28 -22.82 2.72
N VAL A 357 -0.82 -23.95 2.17
CA VAL A 357 -0.51 -24.08 0.74
C VAL A 357 -1.76 -23.88 -0.12
N LYS A 358 -2.87 -24.57 0.22
CA LYS A 358 -4.16 -24.43 -0.50
C LYS A 358 -4.69 -22.98 -0.46
N LYS A 359 -4.61 -22.32 0.70
CA LYS A 359 -4.98 -20.91 0.84
C LYS A 359 -4.08 -20.00 -0.02
N SER A 360 -2.77 -20.22 -0.01
CA SER A 360 -1.82 -19.45 -0.81
C SER A 360 -2.07 -19.59 -2.30
N LEU A 361 -2.38 -20.82 -2.76
CA LEU A 361 -2.74 -21.08 -4.15
C LEU A 361 -4.05 -20.38 -4.53
N GLY A 362 -5.08 -20.46 -3.67
CA GLY A 362 -6.36 -19.78 -3.89
C GLY A 362 -6.20 -18.26 -4.02
N ILE A 363 -5.44 -17.63 -3.11
CA ILE A 363 -5.16 -16.18 -3.17
C ILE A 363 -4.45 -15.81 -4.47
N PHE A 364 -3.44 -16.58 -4.86
CA PHE A 364 -2.68 -16.33 -6.08
C PHE A 364 -3.58 -16.43 -7.32
N LEU A 365 -4.37 -17.49 -7.46
CA LEU A 365 -5.26 -17.71 -8.59
C LEU A 365 -6.34 -16.62 -8.68
N ILE A 366 -6.94 -16.22 -7.56
CA ILE A 366 -7.90 -15.11 -7.51
C ILE A 366 -7.21 -13.81 -7.96
N GLY A 367 -6.00 -13.53 -7.48
CA GLY A 367 -5.23 -12.36 -7.88
C GLY A 367 -4.96 -12.32 -9.40
N VAL A 368 -4.53 -13.46 -9.97
CA VAL A 368 -4.32 -13.60 -11.43
C VAL A 368 -5.61 -13.41 -12.20
N ALA A 369 -6.72 -14.03 -11.75
CA ALA A 369 -8.02 -13.88 -12.39
C ALA A 369 -8.50 -12.41 -12.37
N LEU A 370 -8.36 -11.71 -11.25
CA LEU A 370 -8.70 -10.29 -11.14
C LEU A 370 -7.84 -9.43 -12.07
N PHE A 371 -6.53 -9.71 -12.16
CA PHE A 371 -5.62 -9.00 -13.06
C PHE A 371 -6.04 -9.19 -14.53
N LEU A 372 -6.27 -10.43 -14.96
CA LEU A 372 -6.67 -10.72 -16.35
C LEU A 372 -8.05 -10.12 -16.68
N MET A 373 -9.03 -10.30 -15.80
CA MET A 373 -10.37 -9.72 -15.98
C MET A 373 -10.33 -8.19 -15.98
N GLY A 374 -9.57 -7.59 -15.05
CA GLY A 374 -9.41 -6.15 -14.95
C GLY A 374 -8.76 -5.57 -16.20
N THR A 375 -7.70 -6.19 -16.70
CA THR A 375 -7.03 -5.78 -17.93
C THR A 375 -8.00 -5.85 -19.12
N LEU A 376 -8.79 -6.93 -19.24
CA LEU A 376 -9.79 -7.05 -20.29
C LEU A 376 -10.87 -5.96 -20.20
N ILE A 377 -11.41 -5.70 -19.01
CA ILE A 377 -12.45 -4.69 -18.79
C ILE A 377 -11.93 -3.29 -19.16
N ILE A 378 -10.76 -2.90 -18.64
CA ILE A 378 -10.19 -1.57 -18.93
C ILE A 378 -9.82 -1.43 -20.40
N SER A 379 -9.31 -2.47 -21.06
CA SER A 379 -9.04 -2.43 -22.52
C SER A 379 -10.30 -2.22 -23.35
N ILE A 380 -11.49 -2.62 -22.85
CA ILE A 380 -12.76 -2.39 -23.52
C ILE A 380 -13.31 -0.98 -23.24
N THR A 381 -13.15 -0.48 -21.99
CA THR A 381 -13.68 0.83 -21.60
C THR A 381 -12.81 1.99 -22.08
N ASP A 382 -11.50 1.75 -22.21
CA ASP A 382 -10.48 2.74 -22.53
C ASP A 382 -9.56 2.22 -23.66
N PRO A 383 -10.06 2.10 -24.91
CA PRO A 383 -9.36 1.44 -26.02
C PRO A 383 -8.16 2.23 -26.55
N ASP A 384 -7.99 3.47 -26.17
CA ASP A 384 -6.87 4.31 -26.59
C ASP A 384 -5.54 3.93 -25.92
N PHE A 385 -5.59 3.17 -24.81
CA PHE A 385 -4.41 2.69 -24.10
C PHE A 385 -3.93 1.34 -24.65
N SER A 386 -2.61 1.17 -24.74
CA SER A 386 -2.01 -0.12 -25.06
C SER A 386 -2.27 -1.17 -23.97
N LEU A 387 -2.24 -2.45 -24.34
CA LEU A 387 -2.45 -3.55 -23.38
C LEU A 387 -1.44 -3.51 -22.21
N LEU A 388 -0.21 -3.03 -22.48
CA LEU A 388 0.82 -2.90 -21.45
C LEU A 388 0.50 -1.78 -20.47
N GLU A 389 0.03 -0.63 -20.94
CA GLU A 389 -0.42 0.49 -20.11
C GLU A 389 -1.59 0.09 -19.25
N VAL A 390 -2.60 -0.54 -19.84
CA VAL A 390 -3.77 -1.05 -19.12
C VAL A 390 -3.36 -2.06 -18.05
N GLY A 391 -2.49 -3.04 -18.41
CA GLY A 391 -2.00 -4.02 -17.45
C GLY A 391 -1.22 -3.40 -16.30
N PHE A 392 -0.46 -2.33 -16.56
CA PHE A 392 0.28 -1.60 -15.53
C PHE A 392 -0.65 -0.89 -14.54
N GLU A 393 -1.65 -0.16 -15.03
CA GLU A 393 -2.64 0.54 -14.20
C GLU A 393 -3.48 -0.46 -13.37
N VAL A 394 -3.93 -1.55 -13.98
CA VAL A 394 -4.75 -2.57 -13.31
C VAL A 394 -3.95 -3.28 -12.20
N VAL A 395 -2.71 -3.71 -12.47
CA VAL A 395 -1.91 -4.35 -11.42
C VAL A 395 -1.56 -3.35 -10.31
N SER A 396 -1.29 -2.09 -10.66
CA SER A 396 -1.04 -1.01 -9.71
C SER A 396 -2.26 -0.80 -8.80
N ALA A 397 -3.46 -0.84 -9.34
CA ALA A 397 -4.70 -0.72 -8.57
C ALA A 397 -4.94 -1.94 -7.66
N ILE A 398 -4.90 -3.17 -8.21
CA ILE A 398 -5.17 -4.42 -7.46
C ILE A 398 -4.12 -4.66 -6.36
N ALA A 399 -2.85 -4.39 -6.66
CA ALA A 399 -1.79 -4.53 -5.69
C ALA A 399 -1.64 -3.30 -4.78
N THR A 400 -2.43 -2.23 -5.00
CA THR A 400 -2.34 -0.94 -4.29
C THR A 400 -0.92 -0.37 -4.32
N VAL A 401 -0.32 -0.28 -5.51
CA VAL A 401 1.07 0.20 -5.69
C VAL A 401 1.13 1.70 -5.90
N GLY A 402 0.25 2.25 -6.74
CA GLY A 402 0.14 3.67 -6.99
C GLY A 402 1.03 4.23 -8.10
N LEU A 403 1.87 3.41 -8.71
CA LEU A 403 2.61 3.81 -9.89
C LEU A 403 1.67 3.86 -11.10
N SER A 404 1.85 4.91 -11.92
CA SER A 404 1.13 5.11 -13.17
C SER A 404 2.10 5.54 -14.26
N ILE A 405 1.86 5.11 -15.48
CA ILE A 405 2.59 5.58 -16.66
C ILE A 405 1.79 6.63 -17.44
N GLY A 406 0.90 7.35 -16.73
CA GLY A 406 0.09 8.43 -17.28
C GLY A 406 -1.37 8.06 -17.56
N GLY A 407 -1.79 6.82 -17.23
CA GLY A 407 -3.13 6.33 -17.49
C GLY A 407 -4.20 6.91 -16.57
N SER A 408 -3.98 6.88 -15.26
CA SER A 408 -5.01 7.17 -14.25
C SER A 408 -5.76 8.50 -14.40
N PRO A 409 -5.15 9.65 -14.70
CA PRO A 409 -5.88 10.90 -14.91
C PRO A 409 -6.80 10.87 -16.14
N ASN A 410 -6.40 10.12 -17.18
CA ASN A 410 -7.01 10.11 -18.51
C ASN A 410 -8.05 8.99 -18.70
N LEU A 411 -8.30 8.16 -17.70
CA LEU A 411 -9.31 7.10 -17.76
C LEU A 411 -10.71 7.65 -17.94
N SER A 412 -11.53 6.91 -18.67
CA SER A 412 -12.97 7.15 -18.78
C SER A 412 -13.67 7.05 -17.41
N ILE A 413 -14.91 7.53 -17.34
CA ILE A 413 -15.75 7.40 -16.12
C ILE A 413 -15.85 5.94 -15.68
N LEU A 414 -16.08 5.03 -16.62
CA LEU A 414 -16.18 3.59 -16.34
C LEU A 414 -14.82 3.04 -15.91
N GLY A 415 -13.73 3.41 -16.58
CA GLY A 415 -12.38 3.02 -16.21
C GLY A 415 -12.03 3.44 -14.78
N LYS A 416 -12.31 4.69 -14.39
CA LYS A 416 -12.12 5.18 -13.03
C LYS A 416 -12.91 4.38 -11.99
N ILE A 417 -14.18 4.02 -12.29
CA ILE A 417 -15.02 3.21 -11.40
C ILE A 417 -14.41 1.82 -11.19
N PHE A 418 -13.99 1.15 -12.26
CA PHE A 418 -13.37 -0.17 -12.12
C PHE A 418 -12.03 -0.12 -11.37
N ILE A 419 -11.19 0.88 -11.66
CA ILE A 419 -9.92 1.07 -10.91
C ILE A 419 -10.20 1.31 -9.42
N MET A 420 -11.20 2.11 -9.05
CA MET A 420 -11.61 2.28 -7.64
C MET A 420 -12.03 0.95 -7.00
N LEU A 421 -12.80 0.12 -7.70
CA LEU A 421 -13.18 -1.21 -7.22
C LEU A 421 -11.94 -2.10 -7.02
N PHE A 422 -10.99 -2.09 -7.94
CA PHE A 422 -9.75 -2.88 -7.82
C PHE A 422 -8.88 -2.39 -6.66
N MET A 423 -8.73 -1.08 -6.45
CA MET A 423 -8.04 -0.52 -5.29
C MET A 423 -8.68 -0.98 -3.97
N PHE A 424 -10.01 -0.93 -3.91
CA PHE A 424 -10.77 -1.36 -2.74
C PHE A 424 -10.61 -2.87 -2.47
N MET A 425 -10.72 -3.71 -3.50
CA MET A 425 -10.52 -5.16 -3.40
C MET A 425 -9.09 -5.50 -2.99
N GLY A 426 -8.10 -4.80 -3.52
CA GLY A 426 -6.69 -4.97 -3.17
C GLY A 426 -6.39 -4.63 -1.71
N ARG A 427 -7.07 -3.61 -1.16
CA ARG A 427 -6.88 -3.17 0.22
C ARG A 427 -7.58 -4.06 1.24
N VAL A 428 -8.86 -4.36 1.03
CA VAL A 428 -9.65 -5.21 1.94
C VAL A 428 -9.15 -6.65 1.91
N GLY A 429 -8.55 -7.07 0.82
CA GLY A 429 -8.07 -8.42 0.57
C GLY A 429 -9.10 -9.25 -0.18
N SER A 430 -8.65 -9.83 -1.28
CA SER A 430 -9.49 -10.65 -2.15
C SER A 430 -10.16 -11.83 -1.43
N LEU A 431 -9.47 -12.43 -0.46
CA LEU A 431 -10.00 -13.54 0.33
C LEU A 431 -11.12 -13.11 1.28
N THR A 432 -11.00 -11.94 1.90
CA THR A 432 -11.99 -11.40 2.83
C THR A 432 -13.33 -11.17 2.15
N ILE A 433 -13.30 -10.80 0.86
CA ILE A 433 -14.52 -10.55 0.06
C ILE A 433 -15.18 -11.87 -0.39
N PHE A 434 -14.38 -12.91 -0.68
CA PHE A 434 -14.89 -14.17 -1.24
C PHE A 434 -15.10 -15.28 -0.19
N MET A 435 -14.57 -15.17 1.03
CA MET A 435 -14.82 -16.14 2.10
C MET A 435 -16.12 -15.82 2.83
N GLU A 436 -17.23 -16.29 2.29
CA GLU A 436 -18.45 -16.53 3.08
C GLU A 436 -18.37 -17.89 3.78
N ARG A 437 -18.43 -17.86 5.13
CA ARG A 437 -18.70 -18.94 6.10
C ARG A 437 -17.68 -20.09 6.24
N PRO A 438 -16.99 -20.15 7.39
CA PRO A 438 -16.27 -21.37 7.81
C PRO A 438 -17.19 -22.52 8.29
N ASP A 439 -18.50 -22.33 8.45
CA ASP A 439 -19.38 -23.25 9.19
C ASP A 439 -20.39 -24.03 8.34
N ARG A 440 -19.99 -24.55 7.20
CA ARG A 440 -20.62 -25.76 6.69
C ARG A 440 -19.62 -26.92 6.76
N VAL A 441 -19.39 -27.42 7.97
CA VAL A 441 -19.00 -28.83 8.18
C VAL A 441 -20.15 -29.63 7.61
N ILE A 442 -19.96 -30.14 6.40
CA ILE A 442 -20.79 -31.21 5.88
C ILE A 442 -20.55 -32.37 6.82
N LYS A 443 -21.54 -32.68 7.66
CA LYS A 443 -21.61 -33.92 8.42
C LYS A 443 -21.73 -35.09 7.49
#